data_07801ea1e36504ed0b759e3bf0df7f6b
#
_entry.id   07801ea1e36504ed0b759e3bf0df7f6b
#
_cell.length_a   1.000
_cell.length_b   1.000
_cell.length_c   1.000
_cell.angle_alpha   90.00
_cell.angle_beta   90.00
_cell.angle_gamma   90.00
#
_symmetry.space_group_name_H-M   'P 1'
#
loop_
_entity.id
_entity.type
_entity.pdbx_description
1 polymer ?
#
loop_
_entity_poly.entity_id
_entity_poly.type
_entity_poly.pdbx_seq_one_letter_code
_entity_poly.pdbx_strand_id
1 'polypeptide(L)'
;MHEIKRIAVLGCTGSIGTTAMNIIRNNPNRFKAVLLANNTNEQELVRLGKEFGVDNLFCRETKFCVIGGKEVSFDENLLSYPETYDGVDVVINGIAGLSGLAPTVAAINAKKIVATANKESIVCAGNYINELLDATNAELRPLDSEHSTVWQCIDRRENVKKIILTASGGAFRDYSAEMLKKATALNALKHPNWVMGKKVTVDCATLVNKGMEIIEAKRIFRTDKV
;
A
#
# COMPACT_ATOMS: atom_id res chain seq x y z
N MET A 1 -29.97 1.04 -0.16
CA MET A 1 -28.85 1.93 0.20
C MET A 1 -27.61 1.04 0.34
N HIS A 2 -26.49 1.39 -0.28
CA HIS A 2 -25.25 0.65 -0.07
C HIS A 2 -24.72 0.96 1.33
N GLU A 3 -24.28 -0.06 2.05
CA GLU A 3 -23.64 0.08 3.36
C GLU A 3 -22.33 0.89 3.22
N ILE A 4 -22.15 1.90 4.10
CA ILE A 4 -20.93 2.72 4.11
C ILE A 4 -19.74 1.86 4.56
N LYS A 5 -18.71 1.75 3.74
CA LYS A 5 -17.49 1.00 4.06
C LYS A 5 -16.58 1.81 4.98
N ARG A 6 -16.17 1.18 6.07
CA ARG A 6 -15.27 1.74 7.10
C ARG A 6 -13.82 1.43 6.73
N ILE A 7 -13.03 2.47 6.57
CA ILE A 7 -11.70 2.41 5.97
C ILE A 7 -10.63 2.75 7.01
N ALA A 8 -9.64 1.87 7.18
CA ALA A 8 -8.37 2.19 7.81
C ALA A 8 -7.36 2.63 6.73
N VAL A 9 -6.67 3.75 6.94
CA VAL A 9 -5.66 4.26 5.99
C VAL A 9 -4.30 4.31 6.68
N LEU A 10 -3.45 3.34 6.36
CA LEU A 10 -2.09 3.23 6.85
C LEU A 10 -1.14 3.93 5.88
N GLY A 11 -0.38 4.91 6.37
CA GLY A 11 0.40 5.82 5.54
C GLY A 11 -0.45 6.97 4.96
N CYS A 12 -1.43 7.47 5.72
CA CYS A 12 -2.44 8.44 5.27
C CYS A 12 -1.89 9.77 4.72
N THR A 13 -0.66 10.14 5.08
CA THR A 13 0.02 11.36 4.60
C THR A 13 0.96 11.12 3.42
N GLY A 14 1.15 9.86 3.00
CA GLY A 14 1.91 9.48 1.81
C GLY A 14 1.10 9.63 0.53
N SER A 15 1.72 9.36 -0.63
CA SER A 15 1.09 9.50 -1.96
C SER A 15 -0.20 8.67 -2.08
N ILE A 16 -0.15 7.38 -1.74
CA ILE A 16 -1.33 6.49 -1.78
C ILE A 16 -2.37 6.93 -0.75
N GLY A 17 -1.93 7.23 0.48
CA GLY A 17 -2.82 7.67 1.55
C GLY A 17 -3.56 8.96 1.20
N THR A 18 -2.87 9.96 0.67
CA THR A 18 -3.48 11.23 0.24
C THR A 18 -4.54 11.00 -0.85
N THR A 19 -4.25 10.12 -1.82
CA THR A 19 -5.23 9.73 -2.84
C THR A 19 -6.45 9.06 -2.21
N ALA A 20 -6.24 8.12 -1.28
CA ALA A 20 -7.33 7.46 -0.56
C ALA A 20 -8.18 8.45 0.23
N MET A 21 -7.55 9.38 0.98
CA MET A 21 -8.28 10.42 1.72
C MET A 21 -9.10 11.31 0.80
N ASN A 22 -8.59 11.65 -0.39
CA ASN A 22 -9.34 12.43 -1.39
C ASN A 22 -10.55 11.64 -1.92
N ILE A 23 -10.42 10.34 -2.15
CA ILE A 23 -11.55 9.49 -2.57
C ILE A 23 -12.62 9.44 -1.49
N ILE A 24 -12.22 9.25 -0.22
CA ILE A 24 -13.15 9.23 0.92
C ILE A 24 -13.89 10.57 1.04
N ARG A 25 -13.15 11.70 0.94
CA ARG A 25 -13.70 13.06 1.00
C ARG A 25 -14.78 13.29 -0.05
N ASN A 26 -14.55 12.82 -1.27
CA ASN A 26 -15.46 13.03 -2.40
C ASN A 26 -16.62 12.00 -2.44
N ASN A 27 -16.61 10.99 -1.59
CA ASN A 27 -17.62 9.93 -1.56
C ASN A 27 -18.07 9.59 -0.12
N PRO A 28 -18.53 10.56 0.69
CA PRO A 28 -18.85 10.35 2.11
C PRO A 28 -20.06 9.42 2.32
N ASN A 29 -20.90 9.25 1.32
CA ASN A 29 -22.05 8.33 1.32
C ASN A 29 -21.65 6.86 1.04
N ARG A 30 -20.39 6.60 0.68
CA ARG A 30 -19.86 5.27 0.37
C ARG A 30 -18.74 4.84 1.32
N PHE A 31 -17.94 5.80 1.80
CA PHE A 31 -16.73 5.54 2.57
C PHE A 31 -16.64 6.42 3.81
N LYS A 32 -16.18 5.84 4.91
CA LYS A 32 -15.86 6.55 6.15
C LYS A 32 -14.47 6.11 6.63
N ALA A 33 -13.57 7.07 6.85
CA ALA A 33 -12.31 6.78 7.53
C ALA A 33 -12.59 6.52 9.02
N VAL A 34 -11.99 5.47 9.59
CA VAL A 34 -12.18 5.08 11.01
C VAL A 34 -10.87 4.87 11.75
N LEU A 35 -9.75 4.71 11.03
CA LEU A 35 -8.40 4.63 11.57
C LEU A 35 -7.44 5.30 10.59
N LEU A 36 -6.58 6.18 11.10
CA LEU A 36 -5.51 6.82 10.33
C LEU A 36 -4.16 6.56 10.99
N ALA A 37 -3.18 6.16 10.20
CA ALA A 37 -1.81 5.98 10.67
C ALA A 37 -0.80 6.61 9.73
N ASN A 38 0.28 7.15 10.29
CA ASN A 38 1.45 7.60 9.54
C ASN A 38 2.76 7.38 10.31
N ASN A 39 3.89 7.79 9.71
CA ASN A 39 5.18 7.63 10.36
C ASN A 39 5.64 8.90 11.09
N THR A 40 5.63 10.06 10.45
CA THR A 40 6.36 11.26 10.89
C THR A 40 5.50 12.50 11.08
N ASN A 41 4.48 12.70 10.26
CA ASN A 41 3.74 13.97 10.21
C ASN A 41 2.50 13.92 11.10
N GLU A 42 2.71 14.06 12.41
CA GLU A 42 1.64 14.07 13.42
C GLU A 42 0.65 15.23 13.21
N GLN A 43 1.16 16.43 12.88
CA GLN A 43 0.29 17.60 12.67
C GLN A 43 -0.74 17.36 11.57
N GLU A 44 -0.30 16.79 10.44
CA GLU A 44 -1.20 16.46 9.34
C GLU A 44 -2.12 15.27 9.69
N LEU A 45 -1.65 14.30 10.47
CA LEU A 45 -2.47 13.21 10.99
C LEU A 45 -3.62 13.75 11.85
N VAL A 46 -3.32 14.62 12.80
CA VAL A 46 -4.32 15.26 13.68
C VAL A 46 -5.29 16.12 12.87
N ARG A 47 -4.78 16.87 11.88
CA ARG A 47 -5.64 17.65 10.97
C ARG A 47 -6.63 16.77 10.21
N LEU A 48 -6.15 15.65 9.63
CA LEU A 48 -6.99 14.69 8.94
C LEU A 48 -7.98 14.01 9.91
N GLY A 49 -7.54 13.64 11.11
CA GLY A 49 -8.41 13.09 12.15
C GLY A 49 -9.60 14.00 12.45
N LYS A 50 -9.33 15.30 12.64
CA LYS A 50 -10.40 16.31 12.87
C LYS A 50 -11.30 16.49 11.65
N GLU A 51 -10.72 16.57 10.45
CA GLU A 51 -11.47 16.75 9.20
C GLU A 51 -12.46 15.61 8.94
N PHE A 52 -12.03 14.36 9.18
CA PHE A 52 -12.83 13.17 8.87
C PHE A 52 -13.59 12.60 10.09
N GLY A 53 -13.44 13.20 11.27
CA GLY A 53 -14.06 12.72 12.51
C GLY A 53 -13.54 11.32 12.90
N VAL A 54 -12.21 11.12 12.81
CA VAL A 54 -11.55 9.84 13.11
C VAL A 54 -11.00 9.87 14.53
N ASP A 55 -11.44 8.93 15.35
CA ASP A 55 -11.07 8.80 16.75
C ASP A 55 -9.90 7.84 17.02
N ASN A 56 -9.36 7.19 15.97
CA ASN A 56 -8.22 6.27 16.07
C ASN A 56 -7.07 6.78 15.20
N LEU A 57 -6.04 7.31 15.85
CA LEU A 57 -4.88 7.95 15.22
C LEU A 57 -3.58 7.33 15.74
N PHE A 58 -2.63 7.08 14.84
CA PHE A 58 -1.34 6.49 15.18
C PHE A 58 -0.21 7.17 14.39
N CYS A 59 0.76 7.79 15.11
CA CYS A 59 2.00 8.33 14.54
C CYS A 59 3.21 7.66 15.19
N ARG A 60 4.00 6.95 14.40
CA ARG A 60 5.06 6.10 14.93
C ARG A 60 6.23 6.89 15.50
N GLU A 61 6.76 7.86 14.77
CA GLU A 61 8.00 8.57 15.14
C GLU A 61 7.79 9.46 16.37
N THR A 62 6.67 10.14 16.45
CA THR A 62 6.34 11.00 17.61
C THR A 62 5.76 10.22 18.79
N LYS A 63 5.54 8.90 18.61
CA LYS A 63 4.89 8.04 19.61
C LYS A 63 3.51 8.55 20.03
N PHE A 64 2.79 9.16 19.10
CA PHE A 64 1.44 9.67 19.34
C PHE A 64 0.40 8.62 18.99
N CYS A 65 -0.51 8.35 19.93
CA CYS A 65 -1.57 7.38 19.74
C CYS A 65 -2.88 7.86 20.40
N VAL A 66 -3.97 7.80 19.64
CA VAL A 66 -5.33 8.07 20.10
C VAL A 66 -6.22 6.87 19.76
N ILE A 67 -6.98 6.38 20.72
CA ILE A 67 -7.96 5.32 20.53
C ILE A 67 -9.28 5.74 21.16
N GLY A 68 -10.38 5.67 20.36
CA GLY A 68 -11.69 6.10 20.82
C GLY A 68 -11.74 7.57 21.26
N GLY A 69 -10.96 8.42 20.61
CA GLY A 69 -10.86 9.86 20.90
C GLY A 69 -10.03 10.22 22.13
N LYS A 70 -9.37 9.24 22.78
CA LYS A 70 -8.51 9.48 23.95
C LYS A 70 -7.07 9.14 23.65
N GLU A 71 -6.16 10.00 24.06
CA GLU A 71 -4.72 9.71 23.99
C GLU A 71 -4.40 8.55 24.95
N VAL A 72 -3.64 7.59 24.44
CA VAL A 72 -3.25 6.38 25.15
C VAL A 72 -1.75 6.16 25.07
N SER A 73 -1.21 5.29 25.93
CA SER A 73 0.20 4.88 25.85
C SER A 73 0.51 4.33 24.48
N PHE A 74 1.61 4.79 23.89
CA PHE A 74 2.06 4.35 22.58
C PHE A 74 2.50 2.89 22.61
N ASP A 75 1.94 2.10 21.70
CA ASP A 75 2.37 0.73 21.41
C ASP A 75 2.82 0.67 19.95
N GLU A 76 4.11 0.41 19.72
CA GLU A 76 4.67 0.33 18.37
C GLU A 76 4.10 -0.83 17.54
N ASN A 77 3.55 -1.84 18.20
CA ASN A 77 2.95 -3.01 17.58
C ASN A 77 1.44 -2.89 17.35
N LEU A 78 0.81 -1.77 17.74
CA LEU A 78 -0.63 -1.59 17.65
C LEU A 78 -1.21 -2.02 16.29
N LEU A 79 -0.58 -1.58 15.19
CA LEU A 79 -1.03 -1.93 13.83
C LEU A 79 -0.76 -3.40 13.44
N SER A 80 -0.09 -4.16 14.29
CA SER A 80 0.21 -5.59 14.08
C SER A 80 -0.76 -6.51 14.79
N TYR A 81 -1.71 -5.96 15.55
CA TYR A 81 -2.75 -6.73 16.20
C TYR A 81 -4.02 -6.78 15.37
N PRO A 82 -4.61 -7.98 15.14
CA PRO A 82 -5.86 -8.10 14.39
C PRO A 82 -7.01 -7.30 14.98
N GLU A 83 -7.07 -7.17 16.31
CA GLU A 83 -8.11 -6.45 17.07
C GLU A 83 -8.13 -4.96 16.75
N THR A 84 -6.99 -4.39 16.34
CA THR A 84 -6.89 -2.99 15.89
C THR A 84 -7.82 -2.71 14.70
N TYR A 85 -8.17 -3.73 13.94
CA TYR A 85 -9.04 -3.61 12.77
C TYR A 85 -10.50 -4.00 13.05
N ASP A 86 -10.88 -4.13 14.31
CA ASP A 86 -12.29 -4.32 14.68
C ASP A 86 -13.11 -3.14 14.18
N GLY A 87 -14.25 -3.45 13.59
CA GLY A 87 -15.10 -2.42 12.99
C GLY A 87 -14.55 -1.80 11.69
N VAL A 88 -13.43 -2.28 11.13
CA VAL A 88 -12.92 -1.90 9.81
C VAL A 88 -13.42 -2.88 8.74
N ASP A 89 -13.74 -2.39 7.55
CA ASP A 89 -14.11 -3.23 6.40
C ASP A 89 -12.96 -3.36 5.40
N VAL A 90 -12.22 -2.27 5.18
CA VAL A 90 -11.10 -2.21 4.24
C VAL A 90 -9.89 -1.55 4.89
N VAL A 91 -8.74 -2.18 4.76
CA VAL A 91 -7.44 -1.62 5.17
C VAL A 91 -6.67 -1.21 3.92
N ILE A 92 -6.39 0.07 3.78
CA ILE A 92 -5.51 0.60 2.73
C ILE A 92 -4.10 0.67 3.31
N ASN A 93 -3.20 -0.17 2.80
CA ASN A 93 -1.80 -0.18 3.23
C ASN A 93 -0.91 0.54 2.23
N GLY A 94 -0.59 1.80 2.54
CA GLY A 94 0.37 2.66 1.82
C GLY A 94 1.70 2.84 2.56
N ILE A 95 2.01 1.97 3.55
CA ILE A 95 3.30 2.01 4.27
C ILE A 95 4.40 1.52 3.33
N ALA A 96 5.52 2.23 3.25
CA ALA A 96 6.66 1.83 2.45
C ALA A 96 7.57 0.83 3.20
N GLY A 97 8.20 -0.09 2.45
CA GLY A 97 9.16 -1.06 2.97
C GLY A 97 8.54 -2.16 3.83
N LEU A 98 9.37 -2.93 4.53
CA LEU A 98 8.91 -4.08 5.33
C LEU A 98 8.03 -3.73 6.52
N SER A 99 7.99 -2.48 6.96
CA SER A 99 7.10 -2.04 8.04
C SER A 99 5.61 -2.22 7.72
N GLY A 100 5.25 -2.41 6.45
CA GLY A 100 3.88 -2.72 6.03
C GLY A 100 3.50 -4.19 6.17
N LEU A 101 4.46 -5.10 6.41
CA LEU A 101 4.18 -6.54 6.45
C LEU A 101 3.31 -6.93 7.65
N ALA A 102 3.70 -6.56 8.87
CA ALA A 102 2.95 -6.92 10.06
C ALA A 102 1.52 -6.39 10.05
N PRO A 103 1.26 -5.10 9.68
CA PRO A 103 -0.10 -4.61 9.47
C PRO A 103 -0.89 -5.37 8.39
N THR A 104 -0.24 -5.78 7.28
CA THR A 104 -0.90 -6.61 6.25
C THR A 104 -1.35 -7.95 6.83
N VAL A 105 -0.47 -8.65 7.54
CA VAL A 105 -0.77 -9.94 8.18
C VAL A 105 -1.88 -9.79 9.20
N ALA A 106 -1.84 -8.77 10.05
CA ALA A 106 -2.86 -8.51 11.05
C ALA A 106 -4.25 -8.26 10.43
N ALA A 107 -4.30 -7.44 9.36
CA ALA A 107 -5.55 -7.16 8.66
C ALA A 107 -6.13 -8.41 7.96
N ILE A 108 -5.28 -9.31 7.43
CA ILE A 108 -5.70 -10.59 6.86
C ILE A 108 -6.27 -11.50 7.96
N ASN A 109 -5.59 -11.62 9.11
CA ASN A 109 -6.06 -12.39 10.26
C ASN A 109 -7.39 -11.83 10.82
N ALA A 110 -7.58 -10.51 10.75
CA ALA A 110 -8.86 -9.86 11.06
C ALA A 110 -9.93 -10.03 9.96
N LYS A 111 -9.65 -10.81 8.91
CA LYS A 111 -10.56 -11.13 7.78
C LYS A 111 -11.03 -9.88 7.03
N LYS A 112 -10.14 -8.90 6.84
CA LYS A 112 -10.47 -7.64 6.16
C LYS A 112 -10.14 -7.71 4.66
N ILE A 113 -10.72 -6.79 3.89
CA ILE A 113 -10.23 -6.48 2.55
C ILE A 113 -8.96 -5.66 2.73
N VAL A 114 -7.82 -6.15 2.23
CA VAL A 114 -6.53 -5.46 2.30
C VAL A 114 -6.19 -4.92 0.91
N ALA A 115 -6.32 -3.61 0.74
CA ALA A 115 -5.89 -2.90 -0.45
C ALA A 115 -4.45 -2.41 -0.23
N THR A 116 -3.47 -3.03 -0.91
CA THR A 116 -2.05 -2.77 -0.62
C THR A 116 -1.28 -2.22 -1.80
N ALA A 117 -0.47 -1.18 -1.53
CA ALA A 117 0.60 -0.70 -2.40
C ALA A 117 1.98 -1.13 -1.88
N ASN A 118 2.03 -1.92 -0.80
CA ASN A 118 3.26 -2.39 -0.18
C ASN A 118 3.77 -3.66 -0.86
N LYS A 119 4.47 -3.48 -1.98
CA LYS A 119 5.04 -4.60 -2.74
C LYS A 119 6.11 -5.36 -1.97
N GLU A 120 6.83 -4.70 -1.07
CA GLU A 120 7.88 -5.33 -0.27
C GLU A 120 7.32 -6.47 0.58
N SER A 121 6.15 -6.31 1.19
CA SER A 121 5.48 -7.37 1.95
C SER A 121 5.13 -8.58 1.06
N ILE A 122 4.62 -8.32 -0.14
CA ILE A 122 4.24 -9.39 -1.07
C ILE A 122 5.47 -10.12 -1.61
N VAL A 123 6.55 -9.38 -1.93
CA VAL A 123 7.82 -9.97 -2.41
C VAL A 123 8.45 -10.84 -1.34
N CYS A 124 8.51 -10.36 -0.08
CA CYS A 124 9.18 -11.06 1.02
C CYS A 124 8.36 -12.21 1.60
N ALA A 125 7.06 -12.04 1.75
CA ALA A 125 6.20 -12.97 2.48
C ALA A 125 4.99 -13.48 1.67
N GLY A 126 5.01 -13.37 0.34
CA GLY A 126 3.85 -13.66 -0.50
C GLY A 126 3.31 -15.08 -0.38
N ASN A 127 4.16 -16.10 -0.15
CA ASN A 127 3.68 -17.46 0.11
C ASN A 127 2.88 -17.51 1.42
N TYR A 128 3.45 -16.99 2.50
CA TYR A 128 2.79 -16.93 3.80
C TYR A 128 1.48 -16.11 3.74
N ILE A 129 1.50 -14.98 3.05
CA ILE A 129 0.29 -14.17 2.84
C ILE A 129 -0.78 -14.97 2.09
N ASN A 130 -0.39 -15.75 1.08
CA ASN A 130 -1.32 -16.62 0.34
C ASN A 130 -1.90 -17.73 1.22
N GLU A 131 -1.10 -18.35 2.09
CA GLU A 131 -1.57 -19.35 3.07
C GLU A 131 -2.60 -18.74 4.03
N LEU A 132 -2.35 -17.51 4.52
CA LEU A 132 -3.30 -16.80 5.37
C LEU A 132 -4.59 -16.44 4.63
N LEU A 133 -4.51 -16.00 3.38
CA LEU A 133 -5.69 -15.71 2.55
C LEU A 133 -6.53 -16.96 2.31
N ASP A 134 -5.88 -18.12 2.12
CA ASP A 134 -6.59 -19.41 1.96
C ASP A 134 -7.21 -19.92 3.26
N ALA A 135 -6.60 -19.58 4.41
CA ALA A 135 -7.11 -19.95 5.74
C ALA A 135 -8.20 -19.00 6.28
N THR A 136 -8.34 -17.82 5.67
CA THR A 136 -9.29 -16.80 6.09
C THR A 136 -10.23 -16.43 4.92
N ASN A 137 -11.27 -15.66 5.20
CA ASN A 137 -12.10 -15.05 4.14
C ASN A 137 -11.64 -13.64 3.81
N ALA A 138 -10.36 -13.30 4.06
CA ALA A 138 -9.78 -12.03 3.70
C ALA A 138 -9.53 -11.93 2.19
N GLU A 139 -9.53 -10.72 1.68
CA GLU A 139 -9.26 -10.44 0.27
C GLU A 139 -8.06 -9.50 0.14
N LEU A 140 -7.13 -9.82 -0.77
CA LEU A 140 -6.03 -8.93 -1.12
C LEU A 140 -6.31 -8.25 -2.46
N ARG A 141 -6.25 -6.91 -2.47
CA ARG A 141 -6.42 -6.07 -3.67
C ARG A 141 -5.16 -5.27 -3.93
N PRO A 142 -4.52 -5.42 -5.08
CA PRO A 142 -3.32 -4.65 -5.41
C PRO A 142 -3.69 -3.20 -5.74
N LEU A 143 -2.90 -2.26 -5.21
CA LEU A 143 -2.98 -0.83 -5.54
C LEU A 143 -1.84 -0.38 -6.46
N ASP A 144 -0.77 -1.18 -6.58
CA ASP A 144 0.27 -0.91 -7.56
C ASP A 144 -0.33 -0.89 -8.97
N SER A 145 0.02 0.11 -9.77
CA SER A 145 -0.71 0.44 -11.00
C SER A 145 -0.80 -0.71 -11.99
N GLU A 146 0.30 -1.42 -12.22
CA GLU A 146 0.38 -2.55 -13.12
C GLU A 146 -0.48 -3.72 -12.64
N HIS A 147 -0.40 -4.03 -11.35
CA HIS A 147 -1.15 -5.14 -10.74
C HIS A 147 -2.64 -4.82 -10.62
N SER A 148 -2.99 -3.58 -10.28
CA SER A 148 -4.37 -3.11 -10.25
C SER A 148 -5.01 -3.23 -11.64
N THR A 149 -4.26 -2.86 -12.69
CA THR A 149 -4.73 -3.02 -14.08
C THR A 149 -4.98 -4.48 -14.42
N VAL A 150 -4.01 -5.36 -14.13
CA VAL A 150 -4.17 -6.82 -14.35
C VAL A 150 -5.35 -7.37 -13.56
N TRP A 151 -5.49 -6.98 -12.28
CA TRP A 151 -6.58 -7.41 -11.40
C TRP A 151 -7.96 -7.04 -11.96
N GLN A 152 -8.10 -5.84 -12.55
CA GLN A 152 -9.34 -5.38 -13.18
C GLN A 152 -9.63 -6.09 -14.51
N CYS A 153 -8.61 -6.59 -15.21
CA CYS A 153 -8.75 -7.24 -16.52
C CYS A 153 -8.95 -8.77 -16.42
N ILE A 154 -8.60 -9.39 -15.30
CA ILE A 154 -8.74 -10.84 -15.11
C ILE A 154 -10.16 -11.16 -14.64
N ASP A 155 -10.94 -11.81 -15.52
CA ASP A 155 -12.25 -12.38 -15.16
C ASP A 155 -12.09 -13.73 -14.46
N ARG A 156 -11.32 -14.66 -15.06
CA ARG A 156 -11.03 -15.98 -14.52
C ARG A 156 -9.54 -16.31 -14.63
N ARG A 157 -8.91 -16.72 -13.52
CA ARG A 157 -7.47 -16.99 -13.47
C ARG A 157 -7.03 -18.15 -14.38
N GLU A 158 -7.86 -19.19 -14.50
CA GLU A 158 -7.59 -20.35 -15.35
C GLU A 158 -7.47 -19.99 -16.84
N ASN A 159 -8.10 -18.90 -17.27
CA ASN A 159 -8.07 -18.43 -18.66
C ASN A 159 -6.84 -17.59 -18.99
N VAL A 160 -6.00 -17.25 -18.00
CA VAL A 160 -4.82 -16.43 -18.22
C VAL A 160 -3.73 -17.22 -18.92
N LYS A 161 -3.44 -16.83 -20.17
CA LYS A 161 -2.33 -17.42 -20.95
C LYS A 161 -0.99 -16.81 -20.53
N LYS A 162 -0.95 -15.50 -20.33
CA LYS A 162 0.25 -14.75 -19.97
C LYS A 162 -0.14 -13.40 -19.39
N ILE A 163 0.61 -12.92 -18.37
CA ILE A 163 0.57 -11.56 -17.87
C ILE A 163 1.75 -10.80 -18.45
N ILE A 164 1.49 -9.63 -19.04
CA ILE A 164 2.52 -8.74 -19.55
C ILE A 164 2.47 -7.45 -18.73
N LEU A 165 3.50 -7.24 -17.90
CA LEU A 165 3.62 -6.03 -17.11
C LEU A 165 4.25 -4.92 -17.95
N THR A 166 3.62 -3.76 -17.96
CA THR A 166 4.17 -2.56 -18.59
C THR A 166 5.27 -1.94 -17.73
N ALA A 167 6.13 -1.12 -18.32
CA ALA A 167 7.17 -0.40 -17.61
C ALA A 167 7.33 1.01 -18.16
N SER A 168 7.49 2.01 -17.29
CA SER A 168 7.89 3.36 -17.69
C SER A 168 9.35 3.43 -18.16
N GLY A 169 10.18 2.49 -17.69
CA GLY A 169 11.62 2.41 -17.98
C GLY A 169 12.50 3.25 -17.04
N GLY A 170 11.90 4.10 -16.20
CA GLY A 170 12.62 4.90 -15.21
C GLY A 170 13.51 5.99 -15.83
N ALA A 171 14.34 6.63 -14.97
CA ALA A 171 15.18 7.77 -15.34
C ALA A 171 16.25 7.45 -16.40
N PHE A 172 16.67 6.22 -16.51
CA PHE A 172 17.76 5.80 -17.39
C PHE A 172 17.29 5.13 -18.69
N ARG A 173 15.98 5.13 -18.95
CA ARG A 173 15.38 4.46 -20.13
C ARG A 173 16.07 4.83 -21.44
N ASP A 174 16.40 6.10 -21.61
CA ASP A 174 16.94 6.64 -22.88
C ASP A 174 18.46 6.92 -22.80
N TYR A 175 19.15 6.40 -21.75
CA TYR A 175 20.59 6.59 -21.57
C TYR A 175 21.39 5.63 -22.45
N SER A 176 22.45 6.16 -23.13
CA SER A 176 23.47 5.32 -23.75
C SER A 176 24.37 4.65 -22.70
N ALA A 177 25.12 3.63 -23.12
CA ALA A 177 26.08 2.97 -22.23
C ALA A 177 27.11 3.95 -21.63
N GLU A 178 27.53 4.96 -22.43
CA GLU A 178 28.46 5.99 -21.99
C GLU A 178 27.82 6.94 -20.96
N MET A 179 26.57 7.28 -21.14
CA MET A 179 25.78 8.10 -20.18
C MET A 179 25.59 7.34 -18.88
N LEU A 180 25.29 6.04 -18.94
CA LEU A 180 25.14 5.19 -17.74
C LEU A 180 26.41 5.14 -16.90
N LYS A 181 27.61 5.08 -17.51
CA LYS A 181 28.89 5.12 -16.79
C LYS A 181 29.12 6.41 -15.99
N LYS A 182 28.45 7.50 -16.40
CA LYS A 182 28.55 8.81 -15.75
C LYS A 182 27.31 9.14 -14.91
N ALA A 183 26.37 8.21 -14.79
CA ALA A 183 25.13 8.43 -14.05
C ALA A 183 25.40 8.62 -12.54
N THR A 184 24.67 9.53 -11.95
CA THR A 184 24.75 9.86 -10.52
C THR A 184 23.45 9.48 -9.82
N ALA A 185 23.46 9.39 -8.47
CA ALA A 185 22.27 9.21 -7.66
C ALA A 185 21.22 10.29 -7.94
N LEU A 186 21.63 11.54 -8.19
CA LEU A 186 20.72 12.62 -8.54
C LEU A 186 20.04 12.41 -9.89
N ASN A 187 20.73 11.77 -10.86
CA ASN A 187 20.11 11.41 -12.12
C ASN A 187 19.04 10.34 -11.94
N ALA A 188 19.26 9.34 -11.07
CA ALA A 188 18.30 8.30 -10.78
C ALA A 188 16.98 8.84 -10.18
N LEU A 189 17.02 9.98 -9.51
CA LEU A 189 15.84 10.62 -8.91
C LEU A 189 14.97 11.41 -9.91
N LYS A 190 15.40 11.53 -11.17
CA LYS A 190 14.68 12.29 -12.21
C LYS A 190 13.79 11.36 -13.05
N HIS A 191 12.67 10.89 -12.45
CA HIS A 191 11.72 10.06 -13.21
C HIS A 191 11.02 10.89 -14.30
N PRO A 192 10.95 10.41 -15.58
CA PRO A 192 10.44 11.22 -16.69
C PRO A 192 8.93 11.51 -16.61
N ASN A 193 8.14 10.61 -16.00
CA ASN A 193 6.68 10.65 -16.07
C ASN A 193 5.99 10.83 -14.71
N TRP A 194 6.63 10.44 -13.60
CA TRP A 194 5.97 10.34 -12.30
C TRP A 194 6.74 11.06 -11.20
N VAL A 195 6.00 11.69 -10.30
CA VAL A 195 6.52 12.18 -9.02
C VAL A 195 6.19 11.16 -7.95
N MET A 196 7.21 10.46 -7.47
CA MET A 196 7.09 9.35 -6.51
C MET A 196 8.07 9.51 -5.35
N GLY A 197 7.96 8.65 -4.34
CA GLY A 197 8.95 8.58 -3.26
C GLY A 197 10.36 8.27 -3.80
N LYS A 198 11.40 8.78 -3.13
CA LYS A 198 12.80 8.64 -3.56
C LYS A 198 13.21 7.19 -3.80
N LYS A 199 12.83 6.26 -2.90
CA LYS A 199 13.15 4.83 -3.04
C LYS A 199 12.58 4.26 -4.35
N VAL A 200 11.27 4.40 -4.58
CA VAL A 200 10.61 3.85 -5.78
C VAL A 200 11.19 4.47 -7.05
N THR A 201 11.54 5.76 -7.03
CA THR A 201 12.15 6.44 -8.18
C THR A 201 13.50 5.84 -8.56
N VAL A 202 14.35 5.53 -7.56
CA VAL A 202 15.65 4.87 -7.79
C VAL A 202 15.45 3.41 -8.23
N ASP A 203 14.51 2.69 -7.62
CA ASP A 203 14.18 1.31 -8.00
C ASP A 203 13.69 1.25 -9.46
N CYS A 204 12.90 2.23 -9.92
CA CYS A 204 12.49 2.35 -11.32
C CYS A 204 13.69 2.61 -12.26
N ALA A 205 14.60 3.50 -11.87
CA ALA A 205 15.77 3.83 -12.67
C ALA A 205 16.68 2.61 -12.94
N THR A 206 16.74 1.67 -11.99
CA THR A 206 17.57 0.46 -12.04
C THR A 206 16.79 -0.79 -12.48
N LEU A 207 15.49 -0.68 -12.76
CA LEU A 207 14.56 -1.78 -13.03
C LEU A 207 14.37 -2.76 -11.85
N VAL A 208 14.91 -2.47 -10.67
CA VAL A 208 14.65 -3.23 -9.44
C VAL A 208 13.15 -3.20 -9.12
N ASN A 209 12.50 -2.05 -9.31
CA ASN A 209 11.04 -1.96 -9.14
C ASN A 209 10.31 -2.97 -10.03
N LYS A 210 10.69 -3.08 -11.30
CA LYS A 210 10.06 -4.04 -12.23
C LYS A 210 10.34 -5.49 -11.83
N GLY A 211 11.55 -5.79 -11.36
CA GLY A 211 11.89 -7.11 -10.79
C GLY A 211 10.99 -7.47 -9.60
N MET A 212 10.78 -6.53 -8.68
CA MET A 212 9.85 -6.71 -7.54
C MET A 212 8.41 -6.91 -8.02
N GLU A 213 7.96 -6.13 -8.99
CA GLU A 213 6.62 -6.24 -9.57
C GLU A 213 6.37 -7.59 -10.26
N ILE A 214 7.36 -8.17 -10.92
CA ILE A 214 7.25 -9.52 -11.49
C ILE A 214 7.01 -10.55 -10.37
N ILE A 215 7.77 -10.47 -9.27
CA ILE A 215 7.59 -11.35 -8.12
C ILE A 215 6.21 -11.12 -7.49
N GLU A 216 5.82 -9.87 -7.29
CA GLU A 216 4.51 -9.50 -6.76
C GLU A 216 3.37 -10.06 -7.62
N ALA A 217 3.42 -9.90 -8.95
CA ALA A 217 2.43 -10.45 -9.87
C ALA A 217 2.31 -11.97 -9.74
N LYS A 218 3.44 -12.69 -9.68
CA LYS A 218 3.44 -14.14 -9.47
C LYS A 218 2.75 -14.55 -8.17
N ARG A 219 2.94 -13.78 -7.10
CA ARG A 219 2.33 -14.04 -5.79
C ARG A 219 0.84 -13.70 -5.77
N ILE A 220 0.46 -12.51 -6.22
CA ILE A 220 -0.94 -12.04 -6.20
C ILE A 220 -1.81 -12.89 -7.13
N PHE A 221 -1.35 -13.13 -8.36
CA PHE A 221 -2.12 -13.86 -9.37
C PHE A 221 -1.88 -15.37 -9.33
N ARG A 222 -0.98 -15.85 -8.46
CA ARG A 222 -0.65 -17.27 -8.27
C ARG A 222 -0.33 -17.97 -9.60
N THR A 223 0.54 -17.35 -10.39
CA THR A 223 0.92 -17.86 -11.71
C THR A 223 2.39 -17.59 -12.00
N ASP A 224 3.04 -18.51 -12.73
CA ASP A 224 4.39 -18.32 -13.26
C ASP A 224 4.40 -17.70 -14.67
N LYS A 225 3.23 -17.41 -15.22
CA LYS A 225 3.06 -16.91 -16.59
C LYS A 225 3.14 -15.36 -16.64
N VAL A 226 4.22 -14.78 -16.08
CA VAL A 226 4.48 -13.34 -16.08
C VAL A 226 5.66 -13.03 -17.00
#